data_a5b2732b4fda890c0a4dfc6d1b53bd45
#
_entry.id   a5b2732b4fda890c0a4dfc6d1b53bd45
#
_cell.length_a   1.000
_cell.length_b   1.000
_cell.length_c   1.000
_cell.angle_alpha   90.00
_cell.angle_beta   90.00
_cell.angle_gamma   90.00
#
_symmetry.space_group_name_H-M   'P 1'
#
loop_
_entity.id
_entity.type
_entity.pdbx_description
1 polymer ?
#
loop_
_entity_poly.entity_id
_entity_poly.type
_entity_poly.pdbx_seq_one_letter_code
_entity_poly.pdbx_strand_id
1 'polypeptide(L)'
;VEKGLLEKYRQQIKTGSMVTADNAKNALGVNVDGYVMPMFLSQTAIAWNSETIKTPPASYDELVAWAQKNPQAFGYNGIKNGMSGVSFVEGWMYAYGTDARPLSPLPYDKGVEKNWGQAYEKLKAFNKNVTFTPGNAGTLDMLTRGEIAMGPVWVDMFYSWKDQGKLPPSIKLSLLAPGMPGQPM
;
A
#
# COMPACT_ATOMS: atom_id res chain seq x y z
N VAL A 1 12.68 19.53 1.36
CA VAL A 1 12.03 20.67 2.01
C VAL A 1 12.77 21.03 3.28
N GLU A 2 12.80 20.15 4.29
CA GLU A 2 13.38 20.43 5.60
C GLU A 2 14.87 20.84 5.58
N LYS A 3 15.64 20.31 4.65
CA LYS A 3 17.07 20.66 4.47
C LYS A 3 17.29 21.93 3.63
N GLY A 4 16.23 22.65 3.24
CA GLY A 4 16.33 23.86 2.44
C GLY A 4 16.84 23.65 1.00
N LEU A 5 16.79 22.42 0.47
CA LEU A 5 17.29 22.09 -0.87
C LEU A 5 16.26 22.34 -1.99
N LEU A 6 15.01 22.62 -1.64
CA LEU A 6 13.92 22.88 -2.58
C LEU A 6 13.41 24.31 -2.40
N GLU A 7 13.07 24.93 -3.50
CA GLU A 7 12.43 26.25 -3.54
C GLU A 7 10.93 26.12 -3.79
N LYS A 8 10.14 27.07 -3.30
CA LYS A 8 8.72 27.16 -3.63
C LYS A 8 8.55 27.70 -5.03
N TYR A 9 8.16 26.84 -5.96
CA TYR A 9 8.03 27.19 -7.38
C TYR A 9 6.64 26.97 -7.97
N ARG A 10 5.76 26.20 -7.29
CA ARG A 10 4.45 25.82 -7.85
C ARG A 10 3.59 27.02 -8.26
N GLN A 11 3.68 28.15 -7.55
CA GLN A 11 2.97 29.39 -7.92
C GLN A 11 3.44 29.98 -9.26
N GLN A 12 4.64 29.65 -9.72
CA GLN A 12 5.19 30.10 -11.00
C GLN A 12 4.70 29.23 -12.18
N ILE A 13 4.05 28.10 -11.88
CA ILE A 13 3.51 27.19 -12.90
C ILE A 13 2.05 27.54 -13.15
N LYS A 14 1.65 27.72 -14.43
CA LYS A 14 0.26 28.09 -14.80
C LYS A 14 -0.80 27.16 -14.21
N THR A 15 -0.52 25.87 -14.12
CA THR A 15 -1.41 24.85 -13.56
C THR A 15 -1.22 24.61 -12.07
N GLY A 16 -0.30 25.35 -11.42
CA GLY A 16 0.00 25.19 -10.00
C GLY A 16 -1.20 25.42 -9.07
N SER A 17 -2.10 26.35 -9.46
CA SER A 17 -3.35 26.62 -8.74
C SER A 17 -4.39 25.48 -8.82
N MET A 18 -4.23 24.54 -9.73
CA MET A 18 -5.13 23.37 -9.86
C MET A 18 -4.87 22.30 -8.79
N VAL A 19 -3.75 22.39 -8.06
CA VAL A 19 -3.44 21.47 -6.94
C VAL A 19 -4.22 21.93 -5.71
N THR A 20 -5.46 21.46 -5.59
CA THR A 20 -6.38 21.81 -4.51
C THR A 20 -6.55 20.75 -3.44
N ALA A 21 -6.24 19.48 -3.77
CA ALA A 21 -6.41 18.36 -2.86
C ALA A 21 -5.43 18.43 -1.66
N ASP A 22 -5.93 18.31 -0.44
CA ASP A 22 -5.11 18.41 0.77
C ASP A 22 -4.07 17.28 0.89
N ASN A 23 -4.40 16.08 0.41
CA ASN A 23 -3.46 14.96 0.37
C ASN A 23 -2.29 15.19 -0.61
N ALA A 24 -2.42 16.09 -1.59
CA ALA A 24 -1.34 16.49 -2.49
C ALA A 24 -0.36 17.52 -1.89
N LYS A 25 -0.67 18.04 -0.71
CA LYS A 25 0.19 19.01 0.01
C LYS A 25 1.16 18.33 0.98
N ASN A 26 1.00 17.02 1.19
CA ASN A 26 1.85 16.25 2.08
C ASN A 26 2.37 15.01 1.36
N ALA A 27 3.66 14.73 1.49
CA ALA A 27 4.30 13.54 0.97
C ALA A 27 5.11 12.86 2.08
N LEU A 28 4.77 11.61 2.40
CA LEU A 28 5.44 10.82 3.44
C LEU A 28 5.59 11.58 4.77
N GLY A 29 4.52 12.29 5.18
CA GLY A 29 4.50 13.07 6.42
C GLY A 29 5.15 14.47 6.37
N VAL A 30 5.74 14.83 5.24
CA VAL A 30 6.35 16.15 5.05
C VAL A 30 5.37 17.07 4.33
N ASN A 31 5.22 18.31 4.84
CA ASN A 31 4.49 19.34 4.10
C ASN A 31 5.32 19.78 2.89
N VAL A 32 4.82 19.50 1.70
CA VAL A 32 5.44 19.82 0.41
C VAL A 32 4.68 20.90 -0.36
N ASP A 33 3.75 21.58 0.29
CA ASP A 33 2.89 22.59 -0.34
C ASP A 33 3.71 23.75 -0.93
N GLY A 34 3.55 23.94 -2.21
CA GLY A 34 4.32 24.95 -2.99
C GLY A 34 5.68 24.47 -3.51
N TYR A 35 6.24 23.38 -2.95
CA TYR A 35 7.57 22.87 -3.32
C TYR A 35 7.55 21.80 -4.41
N VAL A 36 6.44 21.11 -4.59
CA VAL A 36 6.31 20.03 -5.57
C VAL A 36 5.05 20.19 -6.40
N MET A 37 5.07 19.63 -7.61
CA MET A 37 3.91 19.48 -8.46
C MET A 37 3.55 17.99 -8.51
N PRO A 38 2.46 17.55 -7.86
CA PRO A 38 2.09 16.14 -7.87
C PRO A 38 1.65 15.73 -9.28
N MET A 39 2.10 14.59 -9.73
CA MET A 39 1.70 14.01 -11.03
C MET A 39 0.40 13.21 -10.89
N PHE A 40 0.30 12.40 -9.85
CA PHE A 40 -0.86 11.56 -9.57
C PHE A 40 -0.89 11.16 -8.10
N LEU A 41 -2.02 10.60 -7.67
CA LEU A 41 -2.18 9.99 -6.35
C LEU A 41 -2.28 8.49 -6.55
N SER A 42 -1.52 7.74 -5.78
CA SER A 42 -1.64 6.28 -5.75
C SER A 42 -1.95 5.80 -4.34
N GLN A 43 -2.54 4.62 -4.27
CA GLN A 43 -2.80 3.91 -3.03
C GLN A 43 -2.54 2.43 -3.21
N THR A 44 -2.35 1.73 -2.10
CA THR A 44 -2.27 0.27 -2.09
C THR A 44 -3.66 -0.32 -1.95
N ALA A 45 -3.95 -1.32 -2.76
CA ALA A 45 -5.16 -2.12 -2.68
C ALA A 45 -4.78 -3.61 -2.75
N ILE A 46 -5.73 -4.49 -2.46
CA ILE A 46 -5.55 -5.93 -2.62
C ILE A 46 -6.03 -6.33 -4.01
N ALA A 47 -5.12 -6.83 -4.84
CA ALA A 47 -5.47 -7.50 -6.08
C ALA A 47 -5.76 -8.98 -5.80
N TRP A 48 -6.77 -9.53 -6.44
CA TRP A 48 -7.23 -10.90 -6.24
C TRP A 48 -7.87 -11.50 -7.49
N ASN A 49 -7.76 -12.82 -7.64
CA ASN A 49 -8.33 -13.54 -8.78
C ASN A 49 -9.78 -13.95 -8.50
N SER A 50 -10.74 -13.39 -9.23
CA SER A 50 -12.17 -13.65 -9.08
C SER A 50 -12.63 -15.02 -9.62
N GLU A 51 -11.79 -15.75 -10.33
CA GLU A 51 -12.07 -17.13 -10.73
C GLU A 51 -11.91 -18.08 -9.54
N THR A 52 -10.90 -17.84 -8.69
CA THR A 52 -10.58 -18.69 -7.54
C THR A 52 -11.20 -18.20 -6.24
N ILE A 53 -11.36 -16.88 -6.08
CA ILE A 53 -11.91 -16.25 -4.88
C ILE A 53 -13.27 -15.65 -5.22
N LYS A 54 -14.34 -16.05 -4.52
CA LYS A 54 -15.69 -15.50 -4.77
C LYS A 54 -15.97 -14.26 -3.93
N THR A 55 -15.45 -14.24 -2.70
CA THR A 55 -15.58 -13.12 -1.77
C THR A 55 -14.20 -12.83 -1.18
N PRO A 56 -13.56 -11.70 -1.56
CA PRO A 56 -12.26 -11.34 -1.01
C PRO A 56 -12.41 -10.86 0.43
N PRO A 57 -11.40 -11.06 1.28
CA PRO A 57 -11.37 -10.50 2.63
C PRO A 57 -11.57 -8.99 2.62
N ALA A 58 -12.40 -8.48 3.54
CA ALA A 58 -12.65 -7.06 3.73
C ALA A 58 -11.88 -6.47 4.92
N SER A 59 -11.33 -7.33 5.79
CA SER A 59 -10.56 -6.95 6.97
C SER A 59 -9.29 -7.78 7.11
N TYR A 60 -8.36 -7.33 7.96
CA TYR A 60 -7.13 -8.08 8.25
C TYR A 60 -7.41 -9.39 8.98
N ASP A 61 -8.42 -9.47 9.84
CA ASP A 61 -8.82 -10.73 10.51
C ASP A 61 -9.36 -11.75 9.50
N GLU A 62 -10.18 -11.31 8.54
CA GLU A 62 -10.66 -12.16 7.46
C GLU A 62 -9.51 -12.60 6.54
N LEU A 63 -8.54 -11.71 6.27
CA LEU A 63 -7.34 -12.03 5.50
C LEU A 63 -6.49 -13.10 6.19
N VAL A 64 -6.31 -13.00 7.51
CA VAL A 64 -5.60 -14.02 8.31
C VAL A 64 -6.31 -15.38 8.19
N ALA A 65 -7.62 -15.38 8.39
CA ALA A 65 -8.42 -16.61 8.29
C ALA A 65 -8.38 -17.22 6.88
N TRP A 66 -8.40 -16.37 5.87
CA TRP A 66 -8.28 -16.83 4.47
C TRP A 66 -6.89 -17.41 4.18
N ALA A 67 -5.82 -16.75 4.59
CA ALA A 67 -4.44 -17.22 4.35
C ALA A 67 -4.14 -18.54 5.08
N GLN A 68 -4.71 -18.75 6.26
CA GLN A 68 -4.59 -20.03 6.98
C GLN A 68 -5.24 -21.20 6.22
N LYS A 69 -6.35 -20.94 5.53
CA LYS A 69 -7.05 -21.94 4.70
C LYS A 69 -6.42 -22.12 3.34
N ASN A 70 -5.66 -21.15 2.87
CA ASN A 70 -5.04 -21.11 1.55
C ASN A 70 -3.52 -20.77 1.69
N PRO A 71 -2.74 -21.65 2.31
CA PRO A 71 -1.32 -21.36 2.56
C PRO A 71 -0.56 -21.11 1.24
N GLN A 72 0.34 -20.12 1.26
CA GLN A 72 1.16 -19.67 0.14
C GLN A 72 0.37 -19.04 -1.05
N ALA A 73 -0.96 -18.92 -0.96
CA ALA A 73 -1.77 -18.30 -2.01
C ALA A 73 -1.87 -16.76 -1.91
N PHE A 74 -1.44 -16.18 -0.78
CA PHE A 74 -1.25 -14.74 -0.65
C PHE A 74 0.21 -14.38 -0.85
N GLY A 75 0.50 -13.40 -1.71
CA GLY A 75 1.87 -12.96 -1.97
C GLY A 75 2.07 -11.48 -1.76
N TYR A 76 3.19 -11.08 -1.16
CA TYR A 76 3.58 -9.69 -1.09
C TYR A 76 5.11 -9.53 -1.00
N ASN A 77 5.61 -8.35 -1.36
CA ASN A 77 7.05 -8.10 -1.54
C ASN A 77 7.82 -7.77 -0.25
N GLY A 78 7.19 -7.89 0.92
CA GLY A 78 7.83 -7.52 2.18
C GLY A 78 8.17 -6.01 2.22
N ILE A 79 9.01 -5.62 3.18
CA ILE A 79 9.42 -4.21 3.34
C ILE A 79 10.69 -3.85 2.55
N LYS A 80 11.42 -4.83 2.03
CA LYS A 80 12.72 -4.60 1.35
C LYS A 80 12.60 -4.43 -0.16
N ASN A 81 11.56 -5.00 -0.76
CA ASN A 81 11.45 -5.16 -2.20
C ASN A 81 10.39 -4.23 -2.85
N GLY A 82 9.91 -3.22 -2.14
CA GLY A 82 9.02 -2.22 -2.70
C GLY A 82 7.97 -1.68 -1.73
N MET A 83 7.46 -0.51 -2.07
CA MET A 83 6.62 0.29 -1.17
C MET A 83 5.20 -0.28 -0.99
N SER A 84 4.67 -1.12 -1.90
CA SER A 84 3.37 -1.76 -1.68
C SER A 84 3.41 -2.72 -0.49
N GLY A 85 4.55 -3.39 -0.26
CA GLY A 85 4.76 -4.20 0.93
C GLY A 85 4.91 -3.37 2.21
N VAL A 86 5.60 -2.23 2.14
CA VAL A 86 5.67 -1.28 3.27
C VAL A 86 4.27 -0.80 3.63
N SER A 87 3.51 -0.32 2.65
CA SER A 87 2.13 0.14 2.85
C SER A 87 1.22 -0.96 3.42
N PHE A 88 1.38 -2.22 2.97
CA PHE A 88 0.66 -3.34 3.52
C PHE A 88 1.01 -3.61 4.99
N VAL A 89 2.31 -3.54 5.36
CA VAL A 89 2.76 -3.70 6.74
C VAL A 89 2.26 -2.55 7.63
N GLU A 90 2.27 -1.32 7.14
CA GLU A 90 1.69 -0.17 7.85
C GLU A 90 0.20 -0.35 8.11
N GLY A 91 -0.54 -0.95 7.18
CA GLY A 91 -1.93 -1.30 7.38
C GLY A 91 -2.17 -2.25 8.57
N TRP A 92 -1.23 -3.17 8.89
CA TRP A 92 -1.29 -3.98 10.11
C TRP A 92 -1.14 -3.12 11.37
N MET A 93 -0.32 -2.07 11.32
CA MET A 93 -0.17 -1.14 12.46
C MET A 93 -1.47 -0.36 12.68
N TYR A 94 -2.15 0.04 11.61
CA TYR A 94 -3.48 0.67 11.72
C TYR A 94 -4.56 -0.28 12.22
N ALA A 95 -4.51 -1.56 11.82
CA ALA A 95 -5.53 -2.54 12.20
C ALA A 95 -5.39 -3.01 13.66
N TYR A 96 -4.18 -3.15 14.16
CA TYR A 96 -3.90 -3.79 15.46
C TYR A 96 -3.04 -2.97 16.40
N GLY A 97 -2.55 -1.82 15.96
CA GLY A 97 -1.89 -0.87 16.83
C GLY A 97 -2.88 -0.22 17.79
N THR A 98 -2.45 0.05 19.01
CA THR A 98 -3.29 0.73 20.01
C THR A 98 -3.36 2.24 19.83
N ASP A 99 -2.58 2.79 18.92
CA ASP A 99 -2.53 4.22 18.61
C ASP A 99 -2.76 4.41 17.10
N ALA A 100 -3.92 4.98 16.76
CA ALA A 100 -4.33 5.27 15.40
C ALA A 100 -3.68 6.55 14.82
N ARG A 101 -2.72 7.15 15.53
CA ARG A 101 -1.98 8.29 14.98
C ARG A 101 -1.26 7.88 13.71
N PRO A 102 -1.21 8.75 12.69
CA PRO A 102 -0.46 8.48 11.48
C PRO A 102 0.98 8.11 11.82
N LEU A 103 1.54 7.13 11.12
CA LEU A 103 2.95 6.73 11.25
C LEU A 103 3.92 7.86 10.81
N SER A 104 3.37 8.94 10.30
CA SER A 104 4.00 10.25 10.13
C SER A 104 3.18 11.30 10.89
N PRO A 105 3.70 12.16 11.74
CA PRO A 105 4.48 13.31 11.30
C PRO A 105 5.97 13.14 11.61
N LEU A 106 6.79 13.92 10.92
CA LEU A 106 8.17 14.12 11.30
C LEU A 106 8.28 15.23 12.37
N PRO A 107 9.21 15.08 13.33
CA PRO A 107 10.15 13.96 13.47
C PRO A 107 9.47 12.69 14.00
N TYR A 108 9.99 11.52 13.59
CA TYR A 108 9.47 10.23 14.01
C TYR A 108 9.55 10.05 15.54
N ASP A 109 8.44 9.72 16.15
CA ASP A 109 8.35 9.43 17.58
C ASP A 109 8.49 7.93 17.85
N LYS A 110 9.65 7.51 18.34
CA LYS A 110 9.89 6.12 18.76
C LYS A 110 8.94 5.63 19.84
N GLY A 111 8.32 6.54 20.59
CA GLY A 111 7.36 6.19 21.64
C GLY A 111 6.13 5.44 21.12
N VAL A 112 5.80 5.57 19.83
CA VAL A 112 4.67 4.84 19.23
C VAL A 112 4.95 3.36 18.99
N GLU A 113 6.23 2.95 18.88
CA GLU A 113 6.61 1.55 18.62
C GLU A 113 6.11 0.56 19.68
N LYS A 114 6.00 1.02 20.94
CA LYS A 114 5.46 0.21 22.05
C LYS A 114 4.02 -0.26 21.79
N ASN A 115 3.30 0.44 20.90
CA ASN A 115 1.90 0.16 20.57
C ASN A 115 1.76 -0.88 19.45
N TRP A 116 2.86 -1.34 18.84
CA TRP A 116 2.85 -2.21 17.67
C TRP A 116 3.01 -3.70 17.97
N GLY A 117 3.23 -4.07 19.24
CA GLY A 117 3.52 -5.44 19.63
C GLY A 117 2.49 -6.45 19.09
N GLN A 118 1.19 -6.15 19.25
CA GLN A 118 0.12 -7.02 18.74
C GLN A 118 0.13 -7.11 17.22
N ALA A 119 0.35 -6.01 16.52
CA ALA A 119 0.44 -5.98 15.06
C ALA A 119 1.59 -6.85 14.55
N TYR A 120 2.78 -6.77 15.18
CA TYR A 120 3.93 -7.59 14.83
C TYR A 120 3.68 -9.08 15.05
N GLU A 121 3.09 -9.47 16.16
CA GLU A 121 2.81 -10.89 16.43
C GLU A 121 1.80 -11.46 15.43
N LYS A 122 0.74 -10.72 15.12
CA LYS A 122 -0.23 -11.13 14.10
C LYS A 122 0.40 -11.19 12.71
N LEU A 123 1.19 -10.19 12.31
CA LEU A 123 1.91 -10.20 11.03
C LEU A 123 2.91 -11.36 10.93
N LYS A 124 3.65 -11.64 12.00
CA LYS A 124 4.58 -12.77 12.08
C LYS A 124 3.87 -14.11 11.92
N ALA A 125 2.71 -14.26 12.55
CA ALA A 125 1.89 -15.46 12.38
C ALA A 125 1.34 -15.59 10.94
N PHE A 126 0.87 -14.47 10.36
CA PHE A 126 0.39 -14.41 8.99
C PHE A 126 1.48 -14.78 7.98
N ASN A 127 2.70 -14.29 8.18
CA ASN A 127 3.85 -14.53 7.29
C ASN A 127 4.26 -16.00 7.16
N LYS A 128 3.80 -16.87 8.05
CA LYS A 128 4.02 -18.32 7.91
C LYS A 128 3.23 -18.94 6.74
N ASN A 129 2.18 -18.24 6.28
CA ASN A 129 1.27 -18.71 5.24
C ASN A 129 1.36 -17.90 3.93
N VAL A 130 2.39 -17.08 3.76
CA VAL A 130 2.51 -16.19 2.58
C VAL A 130 3.71 -16.53 1.71
N THR A 131 3.62 -16.15 0.46
CA THR A 131 4.73 -16.16 -0.49
C THR A 131 5.34 -14.75 -0.57
N PHE A 132 6.66 -14.63 -0.45
CA PHE A 132 7.34 -13.37 -0.68
C PHE A 132 7.64 -13.16 -2.15
N THR A 133 7.16 -12.05 -2.70
CA THR A 133 7.31 -11.71 -4.12
C THR A 133 8.54 -10.83 -4.36
N PRO A 134 9.13 -10.82 -5.56
CA PRO A 134 10.37 -10.10 -5.82
C PRO A 134 10.22 -8.59 -6.05
N GLY A 135 9.05 -8.01 -5.81
CA GLY A 135 8.81 -6.56 -5.96
C GLY A 135 7.38 -6.23 -6.35
N ASN A 136 7.07 -4.93 -6.50
CA ASN A 136 5.72 -4.49 -6.86
C ASN A 136 5.24 -5.13 -8.17
N ALA A 137 6.06 -5.08 -9.23
CA ALA A 137 5.76 -5.71 -10.51
C ALA A 137 5.70 -7.24 -10.40
N GLY A 138 6.59 -7.83 -9.59
CA GLY A 138 6.62 -9.27 -9.36
C GLY A 138 5.35 -9.80 -8.71
N THR A 139 4.71 -9.03 -7.83
CA THR A 139 3.40 -9.41 -7.26
C THR A 139 2.32 -9.50 -8.34
N LEU A 140 2.24 -8.50 -9.23
CA LEU A 140 1.30 -8.53 -10.36
C LEU A 140 1.58 -9.67 -11.33
N ASP A 141 2.86 -9.95 -11.60
CA ASP A 141 3.29 -11.00 -12.50
C ASP A 141 2.92 -12.40 -11.96
N MET A 142 3.16 -12.66 -10.67
CA MET A 142 2.76 -13.89 -10.00
C MET A 142 1.24 -14.08 -9.95
N LEU A 143 0.47 -12.98 -9.75
CA LEU A 143 -0.99 -13.00 -9.88
C LEU A 143 -1.42 -13.37 -11.30
N THR A 144 -0.78 -12.79 -12.32
CA THR A 144 -1.08 -13.08 -13.73
C THR A 144 -0.83 -14.53 -14.09
N ARG A 145 0.26 -15.13 -13.57
CA ARG A 145 0.59 -16.53 -13.78
C ARG A 145 -0.19 -17.51 -12.89
N GLY A 146 -0.99 -17.00 -11.93
CA GLY A 146 -1.73 -17.83 -10.99
C GLY A 146 -0.86 -18.52 -9.92
N GLU A 147 0.37 -18.06 -9.71
CA GLU A 147 1.27 -18.56 -8.66
C GLU A 147 0.82 -18.12 -7.27
N ILE A 148 0.15 -16.96 -7.19
CA ILE A 148 -0.57 -16.48 -6.03
C ILE A 148 -2.00 -16.09 -6.45
N ALA A 149 -2.93 -16.12 -5.52
CA ALA A 149 -4.33 -15.78 -5.78
C ALA A 149 -4.69 -14.36 -5.30
N MET A 150 -3.87 -13.77 -4.44
CA MET A 150 -4.12 -12.45 -3.82
C MET A 150 -2.79 -11.79 -3.39
N GLY A 151 -2.77 -10.44 -3.42
CA GLY A 151 -1.64 -9.67 -2.89
C GLY A 151 -1.83 -8.16 -2.99
N PRO A 152 -1.08 -7.37 -2.17
CA PRO A 152 -1.13 -5.92 -2.23
C PRO A 152 -0.41 -5.39 -3.46
N VAL A 153 -1.03 -4.44 -4.14
CA VAL A 153 -0.50 -3.80 -5.34
C VAL A 153 -0.76 -2.29 -5.31
N TRP A 154 0.04 -1.53 -6.03
CA TRP A 154 -0.26 -0.14 -6.33
C TRP A 154 -1.40 -0.06 -7.37
N VAL A 155 -2.40 0.77 -7.08
CA VAL A 155 -3.60 0.93 -7.92
C VAL A 155 -3.26 1.47 -9.31
N ASP A 156 -2.33 2.41 -9.40
CA ASP A 156 -1.84 2.96 -10.67
C ASP A 156 -1.14 1.89 -11.54
N MET A 157 -0.28 1.07 -10.93
CA MET A 157 0.35 -0.06 -11.63
C MET A 157 -0.67 -1.08 -12.10
N PHE A 158 -1.65 -1.40 -11.26
CA PHE A 158 -2.74 -2.32 -11.63
C PHE A 158 -3.48 -1.85 -12.88
N TYR A 159 -3.94 -0.60 -12.90
CA TYR A 159 -4.66 -0.07 -14.06
C TYR A 159 -3.77 0.06 -15.29
N SER A 160 -2.51 0.49 -15.13
CA SER A 160 -1.55 0.53 -16.22
C SER A 160 -1.33 -0.85 -16.86
N TRP A 161 -1.19 -1.92 -16.06
CA TRP A 161 -1.05 -3.27 -16.58
C TRP A 161 -2.33 -3.79 -17.22
N LYS A 162 -3.48 -3.44 -16.66
CA LYS A 162 -4.79 -3.78 -17.22
C LYS A 162 -5.00 -3.15 -18.60
N ASP A 163 -4.69 -1.87 -18.74
CA ASP A 163 -4.80 -1.13 -20.00
C ASP A 163 -3.83 -1.64 -21.08
N GLN A 164 -2.67 -2.16 -20.65
CA GLN A 164 -1.70 -2.82 -21.52
C GLN A 164 -2.07 -4.29 -21.86
N GLY A 165 -3.19 -4.80 -21.36
CA GLY A 165 -3.60 -6.19 -21.57
C GLY A 165 -2.70 -7.22 -20.85
N LYS A 166 -1.90 -6.81 -19.88
CA LYS A 166 -0.99 -7.69 -19.12
C LYS A 166 -1.68 -8.41 -17.98
N LEU A 167 -2.82 -7.90 -17.50
CA LEU A 167 -3.60 -8.54 -16.43
C LEU A 167 -4.84 -9.24 -17.00
N PRO A 168 -5.11 -10.49 -16.61
CA PRO A 168 -6.37 -11.15 -16.93
C PRO A 168 -7.56 -10.35 -16.39
N PRO A 169 -8.71 -10.36 -17.09
CA PRO A 169 -9.94 -9.69 -16.65
C PRO A 169 -10.45 -10.18 -15.29
N SER A 170 -10.05 -11.38 -14.88
CA SER A 170 -10.38 -11.99 -13.59
C SER A 170 -9.68 -11.34 -12.41
N ILE A 171 -8.57 -10.61 -12.63
CA ILE A 171 -7.89 -9.90 -11.54
C ILE A 171 -8.66 -8.63 -11.20
N LYS A 172 -9.10 -8.53 -9.96
CA LYS A 172 -9.91 -7.42 -9.41
C LYS A 172 -9.19 -6.76 -8.25
N LEU A 173 -9.67 -5.59 -7.83
CA LEU A 173 -9.19 -4.88 -6.64
C LEU A 173 -10.25 -4.86 -5.54
N SER A 174 -9.80 -4.91 -4.30
CA SER A 174 -10.59 -4.64 -3.09
C SER A 174 -9.76 -3.87 -2.08
N LEU A 175 -10.43 -3.27 -1.10
CA LEU A 175 -9.79 -2.56 0.01
C LEU A 175 -9.96 -3.39 1.28
N LEU A 176 -8.93 -3.37 2.13
CA LEU A 176 -8.99 -3.91 3.49
C LEU A 176 -9.28 -2.77 4.47
N ALA A 177 -10.21 -2.98 5.39
CA ALA A 177 -10.37 -2.08 6.52
C ALA A 177 -9.29 -2.35 7.58
N PRO A 178 -8.73 -1.29 8.22
CA PRO A 178 -9.06 0.14 8.13
C PRO A 178 -8.41 0.85 6.93
N GLY A 179 -7.64 0.19 6.13
CA GLY A 179 -6.96 0.72 4.96
C GLY A 179 -5.45 0.51 4.98
N MET A 180 -4.82 0.89 3.90
CA MET A 180 -3.37 0.94 3.71
C MET A 180 -3.00 2.34 3.24
N PRO A 181 -1.85 2.89 3.65
CA PRO A 181 -1.47 4.22 3.20
C PRO A 181 -1.24 4.26 1.69
N GLY A 182 -1.61 5.41 1.11
CA GLY A 182 -1.23 5.81 -0.24
C GLY A 182 -0.21 6.94 -0.18
N GLN A 183 0.22 7.41 -1.35
CA GLN A 183 1.11 8.57 -1.45
C GLN A 183 0.85 9.35 -2.73
N PRO A 184 1.05 10.69 -2.71
CA PRO A 184 1.18 11.49 -3.92
C PRO A 184 2.53 11.20 -4.59
N MET A 185 2.56 11.21 -5.91
CA MET A 185 3.77 11.06 -6.73
C MET A 185 3.91 12.20 -7.72
#